data_ac56266cad32154f2a99b460f060aa4d
#
_entry.id   ac56266cad32154f2a99b460f060aa4d
#
_cell.length_a   1.000
_cell.length_b   1.000
_cell.length_c   1.000
_cell.angle_alpha   90.00
_cell.angle_beta   90.00
_cell.angle_gamma   90.00
#
_symmetry.space_group_name_H-M   'P 1'
#
loop_
_entity.id
_entity.type
_entity.pdbx_description
1 polymer ?
#
loop_
_entity_poly.entity_id
_entity_poly.type
_entity_poly.pdbx_seq_one_letter_code
_entity_poly.pdbx_strand_id
1 'polypeptide(L)'
;MSRQVRVRDYMTISPHFIGLTQTLAQAHKRMRELSVRHLPVLHGGVLRGILSERDIALVRALEVDPQEVTVEEAMGSEPYTVSAEMPLSRVARAMAAHKYGCAVAMEQGQVQGILTTSDALRALAEALEQLGGDDAAMSPGQVRAVIRTEHVHIRGLLERAEGAAKGLLNSPSTGDEGLRQLRAAAQLLYSSLASHIELETRVLVPALESVDAWGKVRADGLRREHAEQKHALALGLKTLGDATLSPRALAESVTRMVHMLRTDLELEEETLLNTRVLQELPAASPGE
;
A
#
# COMPACT_ATOMS: atom_id res chain seq x y z
N MET A 1 15.30 18.35 -24.16
CA MET A 1 15.05 16.94 -24.56
C MET A 1 14.77 16.15 -23.28
N SER A 2 13.57 15.65 -23.11
CA SER A 2 13.18 14.84 -21.96
C SER A 2 13.99 13.54 -21.94
N ARG A 3 14.71 13.25 -20.85
CA ARG A 3 15.50 12.01 -20.71
C ARG A 3 14.53 10.82 -20.75
N GLN A 4 14.72 9.89 -21.66
CA GLN A 4 13.90 8.69 -21.75
C GLN A 4 14.15 7.81 -20.52
N VAL A 5 13.11 7.60 -19.69
CA VAL A 5 13.14 6.75 -18.50
C VAL A 5 13.28 5.28 -18.92
N ARG A 6 14.21 4.55 -18.31
CA ARG A 6 14.55 3.15 -18.61
C ARG A 6 14.24 2.22 -17.43
N VAL A 7 14.19 0.92 -17.68
CA VAL A 7 13.96 -0.12 -16.67
C VAL A 7 14.94 0.01 -15.49
N ARG A 8 16.22 0.22 -15.78
CA ARG A 8 17.28 0.37 -14.77
C ARG A 8 17.06 1.50 -13.78
N ASP A 9 16.31 2.53 -14.17
CA ASP A 9 16.09 3.70 -13.33
C ASP A 9 15.11 3.38 -12.17
N TYR A 10 14.33 2.29 -12.28
CA TYR A 10 13.30 1.90 -11.31
C TYR A 10 13.37 0.44 -10.83
N MET A 11 14.15 -0.43 -11.48
CA MET A 11 14.29 -1.82 -11.08
C MET A 11 15.01 -1.96 -9.74
N THR A 12 14.70 -3.00 -8.99
CA THR A 12 15.53 -3.47 -7.87
C THR A 12 16.76 -4.19 -8.45
N ILE A 13 17.94 -3.64 -8.20
CA ILE A 13 19.23 -4.20 -8.65
C ILE A 13 19.58 -5.40 -7.74
N SER A 14 20.20 -6.44 -8.31
CA SER A 14 20.61 -7.66 -7.60
C SER A 14 19.48 -8.25 -6.74
N PRO A 15 18.37 -8.64 -7.36
CA PRO A 15 17.21 -9.10 -6.62
C PRO A 15 17.50 -10.40 -5.88
N HIS A 16 16.79 -10.63 -4.78
CA HIS A 16 16.80 -11.91 -4.13
C HIS A 16 16.22 -12.99 -5.04
N PHE A 17 16.79 -14.18 -4.99
CA PHE A 17 16.41 -15.33 -5.81
C PHE A 17 16.20 -16.59 -4.97
N ILE A 18 15.68 -17.62 -5.58
CA ILE A 18 15.48 -18.94 -4.97
C ILE A 18 15.94 -20.02 -5.93
N GLY A 19 16.34 -21.19 -5.40
CA GLY A 19 16.74 -22.36 -6.18
C GLY A 19 15.55 -23.26 -6.52
N LEU A 20 15.66 -24.02 -7.61
CA LEU A 20 14.63 -24.94 -8.10
C LEU A 20 14.18 -25.98 -7.06
N THR A 21 15.14 -26.56 -6.33
CA THR A 21 14.89 -27.68 -5.42
C THR A 21 14.45 -27.26 -4.03
N GLN A 22 14.35 -25.96 -3.76
CA GLN A 22 13.80 -25.45 -2.50
C GLN A 22 12.28 -25.64 -2.46
N THR A 23 11.73 -25.77 -1.25
CA THR A 23 10.28 -25.97 -1.09
C THR A 23 9.51 -24.64 -1.17
N LEU A 24 8.22 -24.71 -1.50
CA LEU A 24 7.35 -23.53 -1.47
C LEU A 24 7.22 -22.92 -0.08
N ALA A 25 7.32 -23.72 0.97
CA ALA A 25 7.34 -23.21 2.35
C ALA A 25 8.58 -22.35 2.61
N GLN A 26 9.76 -22.76 2.12
CA GLN A 26 11.00 -21.97 2.19
C GLN A 26 10.89 -20.68 1.37
N ALA A 27 10.33 -20.78 0.15
CA ALA A 27 10.09 -19.63 -0.71
C ALA A 27 9.17 -18.60 -0.05
N HIS A 28 8.05 -19.05 0.51
CA HIS A 28 7.10 -18.19 1.20
C HIS A 28 7.70 -17.50 2.43
N LYS A 29 8.46 -18.25 3.24
CA LYS A 29 9.19 -17.67 4.37
C LYS A 29 10.14 -16.56 3.89
N ARG A 30 10.92 -16.83 2.83
CA ARG A 30 11.86 -15.86 2.25
C ARG A 30 11.16 -14.63 1.70
N MET A 31 10.03 -14.78 0.99
CA MET A 31 9.23 -13.64 0.50
C MET A 31 8.75 -12.75 1.65
N ARG A 32 8.30 -13.34 2.75
CA ARG A 32 7.85 -12.59 3.94
C ARG A 32 8.98 -11.86 4.64
N GLU A 33 10.12 -12.53 4.86
CA GLU A 33 11.29 -11.93 5.52
C GLU A 33 11.86 -10.75 4.74
N LEU A 34 11.80 -10.83 3.41
CA LEU A 34 12.31 -9.80 2.50
C LEU A 34 11.25 -8.79 2.03
N SER A 35 9.99 -8.97 2.46
CA SER A 35 8.85 -8.15 2.01
C SER A 35 8.71 -8.07 0.49
N VAL A 36 8.97 -9.21 -0.20
CA VAL A 36 8.85 -9.33 -1.67
C VAL A 36 7.77 -10.35 -2.04
N ARG A 37 7.15 -10.16 -3.20
CA ARG A 37 6.10 -11.05 -3.73
C ARG A 37 6.51 -11.84 -4.96
N HIS A 38 7.73 -11.67 -5.43
CA HIS A 38 8.29 -12.36 -6.59
C HIS A 38 9.74 -12.71 -6.31
N LEU A 39 10.14 -13.91 -6.66
CA LEU A 39 11.53 -14.38 -6.59
C LEU A 39 11.92 -14.96 -7.95
N PRO A 40 12.95 -14.41 -8.63
CA PRO A 40 13.60 -15.10 -9.73
C PRO A 40 14.10 -16.48 -9.27
N VAL A 41 13.85 -17.49 -10.08
CA VAL A 41 14.28 -18.86 -9.81
C VAL A 41 15.54 -19.14 -10.60
N LEU A 42 16.64 -19.45 -9.91
CA LEU A 42 17.93 -19.71 -10.52
C LEU A 42 18.37 -21.17 -10.33
N HIS A 43 19.04 -21.70 -11.34
CA HIS A 43 19.77 -22.97 -11.25
C HIS A 43 21.13 -22.82 -11.92
N GLY A 44 22.20 -23.06 -11.15
CA GLY A 44 23.57 -22.86 -11.65
C GLY A 44 23.85 -21.43 -12.12
N GLY A 45 23.20 -20.41 -11.52
CA GLY A 45 23.33 -19.01 -11.91
C GLY A 45 22.47 -18.60 -13.13
N VAL A 46 21.76 -19.54 -13.76
CA VAL A 46 20.90 -19.30 -14.90
C VAL A 46 19.46 -19.13 -14.47
N LEU A 47 18.77 -18.10 -15.01
CA LEU A 47 17.35 -17.89 -14.78
C LEU A 47 16.54 -19.05 -15.38
N ARG A 48 15.69 -19.69 -14.58
CA ARG A 48 14.82 -20.80 -14.97
C ARG A 48 13.35 -20.47 -14.94
N GLY A 49 12.97 -19.49 -14.12
CA GLY A 49 11.59 -19.12 -13.96
C GLY A 49 11.41 -17.95 -13.00
N ILE A 50 10.16 -17.73 -12.67
CA ILE A 50 9.73 -16.75 -11.66
C ILE A 50 8.71 -17.41 -10.75
N LEU A 51 8.85 -17.25 -9.44
CA LEU A 51 7.87 -17.68 -8.46
C LEU A 51 7.23 -16.46 -7.83
N SER A 52 5.90 -16.45 -7.77
CA SER A 52 5.13 -15.38 -7.14
C SER A 52 4.37 -15.89 -5.90
N GLU A 53 3.96 -14.95 -5.03
CA GLU A 53 3.10 -15.26 -3.90
C GLU A 53 1.74 -15.87 -4.34
N ARG A 54 1.27 -15.50 -5.55
CA ARG A 54 0.05 -16.07 -6.16
C ARG A 54 0.21 -17.56 -6.46
N ASP A 55 1.37 -18.00 -6.95
CA ASP A 55 1.64 -19.40 -7.26
C ASP A 55 1.60 -20.23 -5.98
N ILE A 56 2.18 -19.72 -4.89
CA ILE A 56 2.13 -20.36 -3.57
C ILE A 56 0.69 -20.41 -3.04
N ALA A 57 -0.07 -19.33 -3.21
CA ALA A 57 -1.47 -19.29 -2.78
C ALA A 57 -2.34 -20.30 -3.56
N LEU A 58 -2.08 -20.52 -4.85
CA LEU A 58 -2.75 -21.51 -5.67
C LEU A 58 -2.51 -22.93 -5.15
N VAL A 59 -1.25 -23.30 -4.86
CA VAL A 59 -0.90 -24.63 -4.31
C VAL A 59 -1.60 -24.86 -2.97
N ARG A 60 -1.64 -23.85 -2.10
CA ARG A 60 -2.36 -23.93 -0.83
C ARG A 60 -3.88 -24.12 -1.01
N ALA A 61 -4.48 -23.48 -2.01
CA ALA A 61 -5.90 -23.64 -2.31
C ALA A 61 -6.25 -25.05 -2.80
N LEU A 62 -5.27 -25.80 -3.29
CA LEU A 62 -5.39 -27.21 -3.65
C LEU A 62 -5.18 -28.17 -2.46
N GLU A 63 -5.05 -27.65 -1.23
CA GLU A 63 -4.82 -28.41 0.01
C GLU A 63 -3.51 -29.24 -0.01
N VAL A 64 -2.55 -28.88 -0.85
CA VAL A 64 -1.24 -29.53 -0.92
C VAL A 64 -0.28 -28.83 0.07
N ASP A 65 0.50 -29.64 0.81
CA ASP A 65 1.48 -29.09 1.77
C ASP A 65 2.63 -28.40 1.02
N PRO A 66 2.85 -27.09 1.24
CA PRO A 66 3.96 -26.38 0.62
C PRO A 66 5.36 -26.87 0.98
N GLN A 67 5.49 -27.76 1.96
CA GLN A 67 6.75 -28.43 2.29
C GLN A 67 7.07 -29.60 1.34
N GLU A 68 6.05 -30.18 0.71
CA GLU A 68 6.20 -31.30 -0.21
C GLU A 68 6.34 -30.87 -1.66
N VAL A 69 6.07 -29.58 -1.98
CA VAL A 69 6.14 -29.04 -3.35
C VAL A 69 7.40 -28.24 -3.53
N THR A 70 8.14 -28.51 -4.59
CA THR A 70 9.33 -27.74 -4.96
C THR A 70 8.97 -26.46 -5.70
N VAL A 71 9.90 -25.50 -5.71
CA VAL A 71 9.80 -24.26 -6.49
C VAL A 71 9.66 -24.58 -7.98
N GLU A 72 10.35 -25.60 -8.49
CA GLU A 72 10.31 -26.02 -9.90
C GLU A 72 8.89 -26.43 -10.34
N GLU A 73 8.15 -27.12 -9.46
CA GLU A 73 6.79 -27.61 -9.77
C GLU A 73 5.73 -26.49 -9.81
N ALA A 74 5.99 -25.36 -9.14
CA ALA A 74 5.00 -24.27 -9.02
C ALA A 74 5.38 -22.98 -9.75
N MET A 75 6.62 -22.79 -10.13
CA MET A 75 7.08 -21.58 -10.79
C MET A 75 6.53 -21.42 -12.20
N GLY A 76 6.40 -20.18 -12.67
CA GLY A 76 6.27 -19.90 -14.10
C GLY A 76 7.60 -20.09 -14.82
N SER A 77 7.65 -21.02 -15.79
CA SER A 77 8.87 -21.39 -16.52
C SER A 77 9.31 -20.39 -17.59
N GLU A 78 8.43 -19.45 -17.98
CA GLU A 78 8.68 -18.43 -18.99
C GLU A 78 8.60 -17.02 -18.37
N PRO A 79 9.63 -16.58 -17.61
CA PRO A 79 9.64 -15.25 -17.03
C PRO A 79 9.73 -14.20 -18.12
N TYR A 80 8.96 -13.10 -17.99
CA TYR A 80 9.11 -11.97 -18.89
C TYR A 80 10.46 -11.29 -18.67
N THR A 81 11.37 -11.42 -19.63
CA THR A 81 12.72 -10.87 -19.57
C THR A 81 12.88 -9.65 -20.46
N VAL A 82 13.65 -8.67 -20.00
CA VAL A 82 13.89 -7.40 -20.69
C VAL A 82 15.33 -6.96 -20.52
N SER A 83 15.81 -6.05 -21.39
CA SER A 83 17.07 -5.34 -21.14
C SER A 83 16.84 -4.22 -20.13
N ALA A 84 17.80 -3.99 -19.22
CA ALA A 84 17.80 -2.85 -18.31
C ALA A 84 17.74 -1.48 -19.03
N GLU A 85 18.22 -1.44 -20.28
CA GLU A 85 18.22 -0.25 -21.13
C GLU A 85 16.88 -0.02 -21.86
N MET A 86 15.94 -0.95 -21.78
CA MET A 86 14.66 -0.81 -22.46
C MET A 86 13.84 0.34 -21.87
N PRO A 87 13.10 1.12 -22.69
CA PRO A 87 12.21 2.16 -22.21
C PRO A 87 11.17 1.60 -21.24
N LEU A 88 11.06 2.20 -20.05
CA LEU A 88 10.12 1.76 -19.00
C LEU A 88 8.67 1.74 -19.51
N SER A 89 8.27 2.74 -20.29
CA SER A 89 6.91 2.83 -20.85
C SER A 89 6.55 1.64 -21.74
N ARG A 90 7.53 1.08 -22.47
CA ARG A 90 7.33 -0.11 -23.29
C ARG A 90 7.12 -1.35 -22.44
N VAL A 91 7.94 -1.52 -21.40
CA VAL A 91 7.85 -2.66 -20.47
C VAL A 91 6.57 -2.59 -19.65
N ALA A 92 6.23 -1.43 -19.09
CA ALA A 92 4.99 -1.23 -18.34
C ALA A 92 3.75 -1.54 -19.19
N ARG A 93 3.73 -1.14 -20.45
CA ARG A 93 2.64 -1.44 -21.41
C ARG A 93 2.52 -2.95 -21.67
N ALA A 94 3.64 -3.65 -21.86
CA ALA A 94 3.63 -5.10 -22.02
C ALA A 94 3.18 -5.82 -20.74
N MET A 95 3.65 -5.39 -19.57
CA MET A 95 3.21 -5.93 -18.29
C MET A 95 1.70 -5.78 -18.10
N ALA A 96 1.15 -4.62 -18.44
CA ALA A 96 -0.30 -4.38 -18.36
C ALA A 96 -1.09 -5.26 -19.34
N ALA A 97 -0.66 -5.35 -20.60
CA ALA A 97 -1.34 -6.13 -21.64
C ALA A 97 -1.37 -7.63 -21.34
N HIS A 98 -0.27 -8.18 -20.82
CA HIS A 98 -0.13 -9.61 -20.52
C HIS A 98 -0.38 -9.94 -19.04
N LYS A 99 -0.73 -8.95 -18.19
CA LYS A 99 -0.96 -9.12 -16.75
C LYS A 99 0.26 -9.69 -15.99
N TYR A 100 1.47 -9.34 -16.44
CA TYR A 100 2.69 -9.73 -15.76
C TYR A 100 2.86 -8.92 -14.47
N GLY A 101 3.14 -9.61 -13.35
CA GLY A 101 3.42 -8.99 -12.05
C GLY A 101 4.82 -8.37 -11.97
N CYS A 102 5.75 -8.86 -12.78
CA CYS A 102 7.13 -8.37 -12.86
C CYS A 102 7.78 -8.64 -14.21
N ALA A 103 8.92 -7.99 -14.46
CA ALA A 103 9.85 -8.25 -15.55
C ALA A 103 11.26 -8.43 -14.98
N VAL A 104 11.99 -9.45 -15.44
CA VAL A 104 13.37 -9.71 -15.02
C VAL A 104 14.33 -9.02 -15.98
N ALA A 105 15.13 -8.09 -15.48
CA ALA A 105 16.15 -7.41 -16.28
C ALA A 105 17.38 -8.31 -16.44
N MET A 106 17.74 -8.59 -17.69
CA MET A 106 18.83 -9.47 -18.07
C MET A 106 19.92 -8.71 -18.83
N GLU A 107 21.17 -9.05 -18.58
CA GLU A 107 22.32 -8.62 -19.37
C GLU A 107 23.32 -9.76 -19.47
N GLN A 108 23.78 -10.06 -20.67
CA GLN A 108 24.75 -11.13 -20.94
C GLN A 108 24.37 -12.49 -20.31
N GLY A 109 23.07 -12.80 -20.27
CA GLY A 109 22.55 -14.03 -19.67
C GLY A 109 22.46 -14.04 -18.14
N GLN A 110 22.80 -12.93 -17.49
CA GLN A 110 22.75 -12.78 -16.03
C GLN A 110 21.58 -11.88 -15.60
N VAL A 111 20.95 -12.20 -14.46
CA VAL A 111 19.92 -11.36 -13.85
C VAL A 111 20.57 -10.11 -13.26
N GLN A 112 20.20 -8.94 -13.76
CA GLN A 112 20.65 -7.64 -13.27
C GLN A 112 19.69 -7.03 -12.28
N GLY A 113 18.40 -7.25 -12.49
CA GLY A 113 17.37 -6.64 -11.66
C GLY A 113 15.99 -7.25 -11.87
N ILE A 114 15.04 -6.78 -11.09
CA ILE A 114 13.62 -7.07 -11.24
C ILE A 114 12.82 -5.76 -11.18
N LEU A 115 11.93 -5.58 -12.13
CA LEU A 115 10.94 -4.51 -12.18
C LEU A 115 9.57 -5.10 -11.84
N THR A 116 8.91 -4.56 -10.84
CA THR A 116 7.57 -5.00 -10.44
C THR A 116 6.49 -4.01 -10.87
N THR A 117 5.21 -4.40 -10.78
CA THR A 117 4.09 -3.48 -10.97
C THR A 117 4.15 -2.28 -10.03
N SER A 118 4.60 -2.47 -8.78
CA SER A 118 4.77 -1.37 -7.81
C SER A 118 5.83 -0.35 -8.27
N ASP A 119 6.91 -0.82 -8.88
CA ASP A 119 7.95 0.06 -9.43
C ASP A 119 7.44 0.86 -10.64
N ALA A 120 6.65 0.22 -11.51
CA ALA A 120 6.02 0.89 -12.64
C ALA A 120 5.00 1.95 -12.19
N LEU A 121 4.23 1.69 -11.12
CA LEU A 121 3.31 2.66 -10.52
C LEU A 121 4.04 3.82 -9.86
N ARG A 122 5.16 3.57 -9.18
CA ARG A 122 6.01 4.64 -8.63
C ARG A 122 6.54 5.54 -9.74
N ALA A 123 7.05 4.96 -10.82
CA ALA A 123 7.51 5.73 -11.97
C ALA A 123 6.38 6.55 -12.63
N LEU A 124 5.17 6.00 -12.68
CA LEU A 124 4.00 6.73 -13.17
C LEU A 124 3.65 7.92 -12.27
N ALA A 125 3.66 7.73 -10.95
CA ALA A 125 3.38 8.80 -10.00
C ALA A 125 4.38 9.96 -10.16
N GLU A 126 5.70 9.65 -10.19
CA GLU A 126 6.75 10.64 -10.40
C GLU A 126 6.63 11.34 -11.78
N ALA A 127 6.24 10.60 -12.83
CA ALA A 127 6.03 11.19 -14.15
C ALA A 127 4.81 12.13 -14.18
N LEU A 128 3.73 11.79 -13.48
CA LEU A 128 2.56 12.65 -13.36
C LEU A 128 2.86 13.91 -12.54
N GLU A 129 3.64 13.81 -11.48
CA GLU A 129 4.14 14.95 -10.71
C GLU A 129 4.98 15.89 -11.59
N GLN A 130 5.84 15.34 -12.47
CA GLN A 130 6.66 16.13 -13.39
C GLN A 130 5.86 16.74 -14.55
N LEU A 131 4.78 16.07 -15.00
CA LEU A 131 3.89 16.59 -16.05
C LEU A 131 2.90 17.61 -15.52
N GLY A 132 2.54 17.50 -14.26
CA GLY A 132 1.69 18.46 -13.55
C GLY A 132 2.41 19.77 -13.23
N GLY A 133 3.48 20.10 -13.93
CA GLY A 133 4.39 21.22 -13.75
C GLY A 133 3.96 22.28 -12.75
N ASP A 134 4.73 22.55 -11.73
CA ASP A 134 4.49 23.43 -10.60
C ASP A 134 3.16 23.17 -9.89
N ASP A 135 3.22 22.77 -8.63
CA ASP A 135 2.09 22.68 -7.72
C ASP A 135 0.98 23.70 -8.03
N ALA A 136 0.14 23.43 -9.01
CA ALA A 136 -1.16 24.05 -9.05
C ALA A 136 -1.83 23.50 -7.80
N ALA A 137 -1.70 24.23 -6.70
CA ALA A 137 -2.29 23.90 -5.43
C ALA A 137 -3.72 23.49 -5.72
N MET A 138 -4.08 22.26 -5.35
CA MET A 138 -5.44 21.75 -5.56
C MET A 138 -6.42 22.80 -5.08
N SER A 139 -7.46 23.08 -5.87
CA SER A 139 -8.49 24.01 -5.38
C SER A 139 -9.08 23.47 -4.07
N PRO A 140 -9.56 24.32 -3.18
CA PRO A 140 -10.19 23.87 -1.93
C PRO A 140 -11.29 22.83 -2.14
N GLY A 141 -12.03 22.93 -3.25
CA GLY A 141 -13.05 21.96 -3.65
C GLY A 141 -12.45 20.60 -4.04
N GLN A 142 -11.32 20.59 -4.76
CA GLN A 142 -10.60 19.37 -5.10
C GLN A 142 -9.99 18.69 -3.87
N VAL A 143 -9.37 19.47 -2.96
CA VAL A 143 -8.84 18.94 -1.69
C VAL A 143 -9.96 18.27 -0.90
N ARG A 144 -11.08 18.96 -0.72
CA ARG A 144 -12.26 18.40 -0.04
C ARG A 144 -12.76 17.10 -0.68
N ALA A 145 -12.85 17.06 -2.02
CA ALA A 145 -13.31 15.87 -2.73
C ALA A 145 -12.37 14.68 -2.54
N VAL A 146 -11.06 14.90 -2.60
CA VAL A 146 -10.04 13.85 -2.42
C VAL A 146 -10.09 13.29 -1.00
N ILE A 147 -10.05 14.16 0.02
CA ILE A 147 -10.08 13.70 1.42
C ILE A 147 -11.39 12.96 1.74
N ARG A 148 -12.55 13.45 1.28
CA ARG A 148 -13.82 12.74 1.47
C ARG A 148 -13.86 11.36 0.80
N THR A 149 -13.21 11.21 -0.35
CA THR A 149 -13.09 9.89 -0.99
C THR A 149 -12.27 8.91 -0.15
N GLU A 150 -11.18 9.38 0.44
CA GLU A 150 -10.37 8.59 1.39
C GLU A 150 -11.19 8.24 2.65
N HIS A 151 -11.96 9.17 3.20
CA HIS A 151 -12.86 8.91 4.34
C HIS A 151 -13.87 7.80 4.06
N VAL A 152 -14.46 7.77 2.86
CA VAL A 152 -15.36 6.66 2.45
C VAL A 152 -14.61 5.32 2.46
N HIS A 153 -13.38 5.30 1.95
CA HIS A 153 -12.54 4.10 1.98
C HIS A 153 -12.23 3.66 3.43
N ILE A 154 -11.79 4.59 4.28
CA ILE A 154 -11.47 4.32 5.69
C ILE A 154 -12.69 3.81 6.46
N ARG A 155 -13.88 4.39 6.24
CA ARG A 155 -15.13 3.89 6.86
C ARG A 155 -15.38 2.42 6.53
N GLY A 156 -15.16 2.01 5.29
CA GLY A 156 -15.26 0.60 4.91
C GLY A 156 -14.22 -0.31 5.61
N LEU A 157 -13.04 0.23 5.94
CA LEU A 157 -12.03 -0.48 6.73
C LEU A 157 -12.42 -0.55 8.21
N LEU A 158 -12.97 0.53 8.78
CA LEU A 158 -13.50 0.57 10.14
C LEU A 158 -14.61 -0.47 10.34
N GLU A 159 -15.57 -0.56 9.42
CA GLU A 159 -16.64 -1.56 9.45
C GLU A 159 -16.09 -2.99 9.42
N ARG A 160 -15.09 -3.27 8.59
CA ARG A 160 -14.44 -4.58 8.53
C ARG A 160 -13.71 -4.93 9.81
N ALA A 161 -12.96 -4.00 10.39
CA ALA A 161 -12.25 -4.21 11.65
C ALA A 161 -13.23 -4.41 12.81
N GLU A 162 -14.31 -3.63 12.86
CA GLU A 162 -15.38 -3.77 13.84
C GLU A 162 -16.12 -5.10 13.72
N GLY A 163 -16.44 -5.51 12.48
CA GLY A 163 -17.07 -6.80 12.20
C GLY A 163 -16.22 -7.98 12.66
N ALA A 164 -14.91 -7.95 12.37
CA ALA A 164 -13.97 -8.97 12.82
C ALA A 164 -13.84 -9.01 14.35
N ALA A 165 -13.81 -7.84 15.03
CA ALA A 165 -13.76 -7.76 16.48
C ALA A 165 -15.05 -8.31 17.11
N LYS A 166 -16.23 -7.93 16.62
CA LYS A 166 -17.53 -8.45 17.08
C LYS A 166 -17.66 -9.96 16.86
N GLY A 167 -17.20 -10.46 15.71
CA GLY A 167 -17.20 -11.89 15.40
C GLY A 167 -16.40 -12.68 16.44
N LEU A 168 -15.21 -12.20 16.80
CA LEU A 168 -14.35 -12.84 17.79
C LEU A 168 -14.93 -12.77 19.23
N LEU A 169 -15.60 -11.67 19.57
CA LEU A 169 -16.23 -11.50 20.89
C LEU A 169 -17.48 -12.39 21.07
N ASN A 170 -18.27 -12.56 20.00
CA ASN A 170 -19.53 -13.30 20.03
C ASN A 170 -19.37 -14.81 19.84
N SER A 171 -18.28 -15.25 19.20
CA SER A 171 -18.01 -16.65 18.89
C SER A 171 -16.58 -17.04 19.27
N PRO A 172 -16.27 -17.22 20.56
CA PRO A 172 -14.92 -17.57 21.01
C PRO A 172 -14.40 -18.90 20.44
N SER A 173 -15.30 -19.75 19.93
CA SER A 173 -14.95 -21.02 19.29
C SER A 173 -14.30 -20.89 17.90
N THR A 174 -14.29 -19.70 17.29
CA THR A 174 -13.58 -19.44 16.02
C THR A 174 -12.06 -19.30 16.20
N GLY A 175 -11.57 -19.30 17.42
CA GLY A 175 -10.16 -19.47 17.81
C GLY A 175 -9.17 -18.67 16.98
N ASP A 176 -8.18 -19.39 16.44
CA ASP A 176 -7.06 -18.80 15.67
C ASP A 176 -7.49 -18.12 14.37
N GLU A 177 -8.57 -18.58 13.71
CA GLU A 177 -9.04 -17.97 12.46
C GLU A 177 -9.63 -16.59 12.69
N GLY A 178 -10.51 -16.43 13.69
CA GLY A 178 -11.09 -15.14 14.05
C GLY A 178 -10.01 -14.12 14.48
N LEU A 179 -8.98 -14.60 15.18
CA LEU A 179 -7.83 -13.78 15.58
C LEU A 179 -6.99 -13.33 14.37
N ARG A 180 -6.76 -14.23 13.40
CA ARG A 180 -6.06 -13.88 12.15
C ARG A 180 -6.84 -12.84 11.35
N GLN A 181 -8.16 -13.01 11.22
CA GLN A 181 -9.03 -12.06 10.50
C GLN A 181 -9.02 -10.68 11.16
N LEU A 182 -9.12 -10.62 12.50
CA LEU A 182 -9.05 -9.37 13.24
C LEU A 182 -7.71 -8.67 13.04
N ARG A 183 -6.60 -9.39 13.17
CA ARG A 183 -5.26 -8.82 12.96
C ARG A 183 -5.07 -8.30 11.54
N ALA A 184 -5.51 -9.04 10.54
CA ALA A 184 -5.41 -8.61 9.14
C ALA A 184 -6.27 -7.37 8.86
N ALA A 185 -7.50 -7.31 9.35
CA ALA A 185 -8.39 -6.16 9.19
C ALA A 185 -7.83 -4.91 9.89
N ALA A 186 -7.34 -5.05 11.12
CA ALA A 186 -6.75 -3.95 11.87
C ALA A 186 -5.42 -3.46 11.24
N GLN A 187 -4.58 -4.36 10.77
CA GLN A 187 -3.33 -3.99 10.09
C GLN A 187 -3.59 -3.20 8.81
N LEU A 188 -4.58 -3.61 8.01
CA LEU A 188 -4.98 -2.89 6.80
C LEU A 188 -5.53 -1.49 7.15
N LEU A 189 -6.37 -1.38 8.18
CA LEU A 189 -6.88 -0.11 8.69
C LEU A 189 -5.74 0.82 9.10
N TYR A 190 -4.79 0.34 9.90
CA TYR A 190 -3.67 1.17 10.37
C TYR A 190 -2.76 1.66 9.24
N SER A 191 -2.47 0.80 8.24
CA SER A 191 -1.67 1.21 7.10
C SER A 191 -2.39 2.27 6.24
N SER A 192 -3.70 2.13 6.05
CA SER A 192 -4.50 3.12 5.32
C SER A 192 -4.59 4.46 6.05
N LEU A 193 -4.75 4.44 7.39
CA LEU A 193 -4.74 5.66 8.19
C LEU A 193 -3.40 6.38 8.14
N ALA A 194 -2.29 5.66 8.20
CA ALA A 194 -0.96 6.27 8.06
C ALA A 194 -0.81 7.00 6.72
N SER A 195 -1.24 6.37 5.62
CA SER A 195 -1.24 6.99 4.28
C SER A 195 -2.18 8.19 4.19
N HIS A 196 -3.34 8.12 4.84
CA HIS A 196 -4.31 9.21 4.90
C HIS A 196 -3.74 10.45 5.61
N ILE A 197 -3.13 10.28 6.79
CA ILE A 197 -2.44 11.38 7.51
C ILE A 197 -1.33 12.02 6.65
N GLU A 198 -0.62 11.23 5.85
CA GLU A 198 0.38 11.77 4.93
C GLU A 198 -0.26 12.57 3.80
N LEU A 199 -1.36 12.08 3.25
CA LEU A 199 -2.12 12.79 2.22
C LEU A 199 -2.64 14.13 2.75
N GLU A 200 -3.27 14.17 3.92
CA GLU A 200 -3.75 15.40 4.54
C GLU A 200 -2.64 16.40 4.83
N THR A 201 -1.52 15.92 5.35
CA THR A 201 -0.34 16.76 5.59
C THR A 201 0.15 17.41 4.30
N ARG A 202 0.04 16.71 3.18
CA ARG A 202 0.49 17.20 1.87
C ARG A 202 -0.52 18.11 1.19
N VAL A 203 -1.82 17.85 1.28
CA VAL A 203 -2.82 18.58 0.50
C VAL A 203 -3.76 19.45 1.35
N LEU A 204 -4.24 18.97 2.52
CA LEU A 204 -5.19 19.68 3.35
C LEU A 204 -4.52 20.80 4.16
N VAL A 205 -3.36 20.53 4.75
CA VAL A 205 -2.61 21.51 5.55
C VAL A 205 -2.28 22.76 4.73
N PRO A 206 -1.67 22.70 3.53
CA PRO A 206 -1.42 23.90 2.72
C PRO A 206 -2.70 24.60 2.28
N ALA A 207 -3.76 23.84 1.96
CA ALA A 207 -5.04 24.41 1.59
C ALA A 207 -5.65 25.23 2.74
N LEU A 208 -5.63 24.71 3.97
CA LEU A 208 -6.08 25.42 5.17
C LEU A 208 -5.28 26.71 5.39
N GLU A 209 -3.97 26.66 5.27
CA GLU A 209 -3.08 27.82 5.47
C GLU A 209 -3.39 28.97 4.50
N SER A 210 -3.89 28.66 3.29
CA SER A 210 -4.15 29.65 2.23
C SER A 210 -5.54 30.27 2.26
N VAL A 211 -6.49 29.70 3.03
CA VAL A 211 -7.92 30.05 2.93
C VAL A 211 -8.25 31.41 3.57
N ASP A 212 -7.82 31.65 4.82
CA ASP A 212 -8.15 32.86 5.58
C ASP A 212 -7.15 33.12 6.71
N ALA A 213 -7.36 34.20 7.46
CA ALA A 213 -6.48 34.60 8.58
C ALA A 213 -6.36 33.53 9.69
N TRP A 214 -7.32 32.64 9.82
CA TRP A 214 -7.34 31.55 10.80
C TRP A 214 -6.78 30.22 10.24
N GLY A 215 -6.48 30.19 8.95
CA GLY A 215 -5.99 29.00 8.25
C GLY A 215 -4.78 28.38 8.90
N LYS A 216 -3.80 29.19 9.27
CA LYS A 216 -2.59 28.73 9.96
C LYS A 216 -2.89 28.08 11.33
N VAL A 217 -3.82 28.65 12.10
CA VAL A 217 -4.22 28.09 13.39
C VAL A 217 -4.87 26.73 13.24
N ARG A 218 -5.73 26.55 12.21
CA ARG A 218 -6.35 25.25 11.88
C ARG A 218 -5.31 24.24 11.41
N ALA A 219 -4.39 24.65 10.55
CA ALA A 219 -3.30 23.80 10.06
C ALA A 219 -2.37 23.34 11.19
N ASP A 220 -2.02 24.22 12.13
CA ASP A 220 -1.20 23.87 13.31
C ASP A 220 -1.99 22.96 14.28
N GLY A 221 -3.30 23.10 14.37
CA GLY A 221 -4.20 22.18 15.07
C GLY A 221 -4.13 20.78 14.48
N LEU A 222 -4.35 20.66 13.18
CA LEU A 222 -4.32 19.40 12.44
C LEU A 222 -2.94 18.71 12.52
N ARG A 223 -1.84 19.45 12.43
CA ARG A 223 -0.50 18.88 12.61
C ARG A 223 -0.28 18.25 13.98
N ARG A 224 -0.81 18.86 15.05
CA ARG A 224 -0.72 18.30 16.41
C ARG A 224 -1.54 17.01 16.51
N GLU A 225 -2.75 17.04 15.99
CA GLU A 225 -3.63 15.88 15.94
C GLU A 225 -2.98 14.72 15.15
N HIS A 226 -2.40 14.98 13.99
CA HIS A 226 -1.64 13.99 13.22
C HIS A 226 -0.47 13.38 14.01
N ALA A 227 0.22 14.18 14.81
CA ALA A 227 1.31 13.66 15.66
C ALA A 227 0.79 12.69 16.74
N GLU A 228 -0.35 13.01 17.37
CA GLU A 228 -1.03 12.16 18.34
C GLU A 228 -1.57 10.88 17.70
N GLN A 229 -2.21 11.00 16.54
CA GLN A 229 -2.73 9.86 15.77
C GLN A 229 -1.60 8.91 15.33
N LYS A 230 -0.49 9.42 14.81
CA LYS A 230 0.69 8.61 14.45
C LYS A 230 1.23 7.84 15.65
N HIS A 231 1.28 8.47 16.81
CA HIS A 231 1.70 7.80 18.05
C HIS A 231 0.72 6.69 18.45
N ALA A 232 -0.59 6.95 18.39
CA ALA A 232 -1.63 5.97 18.69
C ALA A 232 -1.60 4.78 17.70
N LEU A 233 -1.39 5.04 16.40
CA LEU A 233 -1.24 4.00 15.38
C LEU A 233 -0.01 3.11 15.64
N ALA A 234 1.13 3.70 16.00
CA ALA A 234 2.34 2.95 16.35
C ALA A 234 2.12 2.04 17.56
N LEU A 235 1.42 2.54 18.58
CA LEU A 235 1.05 1.74 19.76
C LEU A 235 0.06 0.64 19.38
N GLY A 236 -0.93 0.93 18.55
CA GLY A 236 -1.90 -0.03 18.03
C GLY A 236 -1.25 -1.17 17.26
N LEU A 237 -0.30 -0.87 16.37
CA LEU A 237 0.48 -1.88 15.64
C LEU A 237 1.30 -2.76 16.58
N LYS A 238 1.90 -2.19 17.61
CA LYS A 238 2.62 -2.95 18.65
C LYS A 238 1.67 -3.89 19.40
N THR A 239 0.49 -3.40 19.75
CA THR A 239 -0.57 -4.18 20.42
C THR A 239 -1.05 -5.35 19.57
N LEU A 240 -1.19 -5.16 18.25
CA LEU A 240 -1.54 -6.23 17.31
C LEU A 240 -0.48 -7.34 17.24
N GLY A 241 0.79 -6.99 17.40
CA GLY A 241 1.91 -7.93 17.41
C GLY A 241 2.11 -8.65 18.75
N ASP A 242 1.48 -8.21 19.82
CA ASP A 242 1.64 -8.78 21.16
C ASP A 242 0.95 -10.15 21.26
N ALA A 243 1.76 -11.20 21.38
CA ALA A 243 1.28 -12.57 21.52
C ALA A 243 0.76 -12.88 22.92
N THR A 244 0.98 -12.02 23.91
CA THR A 244 0.56 -12.21 25.32
C THR A 244 -0.88 -11.75 25.56
N LEU A 245 -1.42 -10.92 24.67
CA LEU A 245 -2.79 -10.43 24.78
C LEU A 245 -3.80 -11.50 24.42
N SER A 246 -4.82 -11.62 25.26
CA SER A 246 -5.96 -12.50 24.96
C SER A 246 -6.71 -12.01 23.71
N PRO A 247 -7.31 -12.92 22.90
CA PRO A 247 -8.12 -12.56 21.75
C PRO A 247 -9.22 -11.53 22.09
N ARG A 248 -9.83 -11.68 23.27
CA ARG A 248 -10.85 -10.75 23.75
C ARG A 248 -10.29 -9.35 24.00
N ALA A 249 -9.15 -9.24 24.69
CA ALA A 249 -8.52 -7.95 24.98
C ALA A 249 -8.10 -7.23 23.68
N LEU A 250 -7.63 -7.97 22.69
CA LEU A 250 -7.30 -7.43 21.38
C LEU A 250 -8.56 -6.91 20.65
N ALA A 251 -9.65 -7.69 20.65
CA ALA A 251 -10.91 -7.28 20.02
C ALA A 251 -11.50 -6.02 20.68
N GLU A 252 -11.47 -5.93 22.00
CA GLU A 252 -11.89 -4.74 22.74
C GLU A 252 -11.02 -3.52 22.44
N SER A 253 -9.70 -3.72 22.28
CA SER A 253 -8.77 -2.65 21.89
C SER A 253 -9.06 -2.12 20.50
N VAL A 254 -9.26 -3.02 19.52
CA VAL A 254 -9.63 -2.63 18.14
C VAL A 254 -10.97 -1.93 18.11
N THR A 255 -11.97 -2.39 18.87
CA THR A 255 -13.29 -1.75 18.93
C THR A 255 -13.21 -0.32 19.46
N ARG A 256 -12.44 -0.09 20.53
CA ARG A 256 -12.22 1.28 21.05
C ARG A 256 -11.55 2.19 20.02
N MET A 257 -10.54 1.69 19.33
CA MET A 257 -9.84 2.42 18.26
C MET A 257 -10.81 2.78 17.12
N VAL A 258 -11.61 1.82 16.65
CA VAL A 258 -12.62 2.05 15.60
C VAL A 258 -13.59 3.15 15.99
N HIS A 259 -14.07 3.15 17.24
CA HIS A 259 -15.00 4.17 17.72
C HIS A 259 -14.36 5.57 17.73
N MET A 260 -13.14 5.69 18.25
CA MET A 260 -12.40 6.94 18.28
C MET A 260 -12.19 7.49 16.87
N LEU A 261 -11.66 6.68 15.95
CA LEU A 261 -11.38 7.10 14.56
C LEU A 261 -12.64 7.48 13.79
N ARG A 262 -13.78 6.84 14.06
CA ARG A 262 -15.07 7.24 13.45
C ARG A 262 -15.46 8.63 13.88
N THR A 263 -15.33 8.94 15.16
CA THR A 263 -15.63 10.29 15.71
C THR A 263 -14.69 11.35 15.15
N ASP A 264 -13.39 11.02 15.02
CA ASP A 264 -12.38 11.93 14.46
C ASP A 264 -12.72 12.29 13.00
N LEU A 265 -13.03 11.30 12.15
CA LEU A 265 -13.43 11.53 10.75
C LEU A 265 -14.71 12.38 10.62
N GLU A 266 -15.70 12.17 11.49
CA GLU A 266 -16.93 12.95 11.51
C GLU A 266 -16.64 14.40 11.90
N LEU A 267 -15.87 14.62 12.96
CA LEU A 267 -15.48 15.95 13.42
C LEU A 267 -14.68 16.72 12.37
N GLU A 268 -13.75 16.06 11.71
CA GLU A 268 -12.95 16.65 10.65
C GLU A 268 -13.81 17.07 9.45
N GLU A 269 -14.74 16.24 9.02
CA GLU A 269 -15.67 16.60 7.94
C GLU A 269 -16.54 17.81 8.30
N GLU A 270 -16.98 17.92 9.55
CA GLU A 270 -17.78 19.04 10.02
C GLU A 270 -16.96 20.32 10.21
N THR A 271 -15.72 20.20 10.67
CA THR A 271 -14.91 21.37 11.06
C THR A 271 -13.98 21.87 9.97
N LEU A 272 -13.29 20.98 9.25
CA LEU A 272 -12.25 21.33 8.29
C LEU A 272 -12.70 21.18 6.83
N LEU A 273 -13.48 20.13 6.52
CA LEU A 273 -13.89 19.83 5.13
C LEU A 273 -15.24 20.45 4.73
N ASN A 274 -15.78 21.35 5.53
CA ASN A 274 -17.02 22.03 5.15
C ASN A 274 -16.77 23.16 4.14
N THR A 275 -17.80 23.52 3.39
CA THR A 275 -17.74 24.55 2.34
C THR A 275 -17.49 25.96 2.86
N ARG A 276 -17.67 26.21 4.16
CA ARG A 276 -17.41 27.52 4.78
C ARG A 276 -15.92 27.71 5.08
N VAL A 277 -15.22 26.62 5.33
CA VAL A 277 -13.76 26.62 5.62
C VAL A 277 -12.97 26.50 4.31
N LEU A 278 -13.27 25.50 3.49
CA LEU A 278 -12.63 25.28 2.19
C LEU A 278 -13.53 25.88 1.08
N GLN A 279 -13.58 27.21 1.00
CA GLN A 279 -14.35 27.93 -0.03
C GLN A 279 -13.58 27.92 -1.36
N GLU A 280 -14.30 27.72 -2.46
CA GLU A 280 -13.78 28.09 -3.78
C GLU A 280 -13.80 29.62 -3.87
N LEU A 281 -12.65 30.23 -4.09
CA LEU A 281 -12.59 31.62 -4.50
C LEU A 281 -13.37 31.74 -5.81
N PRO A 282 -14.31 32.70 -5.93
CA PRO A 282 -14.98 32.93 -7.20
C PRO A 282 -13.90 33.16 -8.26
N ALA A 283 -14.01 32.45 -9.39
CA ALA A 283 -13.11 32.66 -10.52
C ALA A 283 -13.07 34.16 -10.79
N ALA A 284 -11.87 34.75 -10.77
CA ALA A 284 -11.67 36.13 -11.13
C ALA A 284 -12.31 36.32 -12.52
N SER A 285 -13.38 37.14 -12.61
CA SER A 285 -13.97 37.47 -13.88
C SER A 285 -12.85 38.02 -14.77
N PRO A 286 -12.66 37.52 -16.01
CA PRO A 286 -11.71 38.14 -16.92
C PRO A 286 -12.10 39.60 -17.06
N GLY A 287 -11.17 40.48 -16.69
CA GLY A 287 -11.40 41.92 -16.55
C GLY A 287 -12.06 42.53 -17.78
N GLU A 288 -12.98 43.44 -17.52
CA GLU A 288 -13.44 44.48 -18.47
C GLU A 288 -12.27 45.41 -18.84
#